data_73ce6fcd61b5d890c73ca9dceb37ffff
#
_entry.id   73ce6fcd61b5d890c73ca9dceb37ffff
#
_cell.length_a   1.000
_cell.length_b   1.000
_cell.length_c   1.000
_cell.angle_alpha   90.00
_cell.angle_beta   90.00
_cell.angle_gamma   90.00
#
_symmetry.space_group_name_H-M   'P 1'
#
loop_
_entity.id
_entity.type
_entity.pdbx_description
1 polymer ?
#
loop_
_entity_poly.entity_id
_entity_poly.type
_entity_poly.pdbx_seq_one_letter_code
_entity_poly.pdbx_strand_id
1 'polypeptide(L)'
;ESFNKEDVIKSNSLLKESRYQTLAEQKKLLFGVNTRNLKTLEVDVNRLKVLGKELPYGLISVAESGLYNIEDILTAKNNGYSMALIGTALMRSKRPEKLIRELLQSARKKEFS
;
A
#
# COMPACT_ATOMS: atom_id res chain seq x y z
N GLU A 1 -3.54 -5.63 8.23
CA GLU A 1 -3.71 -4.20 7.92
C GLU A 1 -3.21 -3.35 9.09
N SER A 2 -2.43 -2.32 8.80
CA SER A 2 -1.86 -1.41 9.80
C SER A 2 -2.22 0.03 9.51
N PHE A 3 -2.48 0.79 10.57
CA PHE A 3 -2.81 2.22 10.45
C PHE A 3 -1.73 3.12 11.09
N ASN A 4 -1.08 2.66 12.15
CA ASN A 4 -0.07 3.45 12.87
C ASN A 4 1.18 2.61 13.16
N LYS A 5 2.19 3.23 13.74
CA LYS A 5 3.46 2.58 14.05
C LYS A 5 3.29 1.39 15.02
N GLU A 6 2.39 1.50 15.98
CA GLU A 6 2.12 0.42 16.95
C GLU A 6 1.58 -0.83 16.25
N ASP A 7 0.67 -0.64 15.28
CA ASP A 7 0.14 -1.72 14.48
C ASP A 7 1.24 -2.42 13.68
N VAL A 8 2.17 -1.64 13.11
CA VAL A 8 3.31 -2.17 12.36
C VAL A 8 4.21 -3.00 13.28
N ILE A 9 4.49 -2.51 14.49
CA ILE A 9 5.30 -3.23 15.47
C ILE A 9 4.64 -4.57 15.87
N LYS A 10 3.34 -4.56 16.12
CA LYS A 10 2.58 -5.78 16.43
C LYS A 10 2.63 -6.78 15.28
N SER A 11 2.45 -6.31 14.05
CA SER A 11 2.52 -7.15 12.87
C SER A 11 3.90 -7.76 12.68
N ASN A 12 4.96 -6.97 12.89
CA ASN A 12 6.34 -7.46 12.82
C ASN A 12 6.60 -8.54 13.86
N SER A 13 6.03 -8.41 15.06
CA SER A 13 6.16 -9.44 16.11
C SER A 13 5.49 -10.76 15.70
N LEU A 14 4.31 -10.68 15.05
CA LEU A 14 3.62 -11.87 14.53
C LEU A 14 4.43 -12.56 13.43
N LEU A 15 5.10 -11.79 12.58
CA LEU A 15 5.91 -12.34 11.50
C LEU A 15 7.14 -13.13 11.98
N LYS A 16 7.52 -13.02 13.22
CA LYS A 16 8.60 -13.82 13.81
C LYS A 16 8.16 -15.27 14.10
N GLU A 17 6.86 -15.53 14.14
CA GLU A 17 6.35 -16.89 14.29
C GLU A 17 6.52 -17.67 12.98
N SER A 18 7.02 -18.92 13.07
CA SER A 18 7.36 -19.75 11.90
C SER A 18 6.23 -19.88 10.90
N ARG A 19 5.00 -20.06 11.36
CA ARG A 19 3.84 -20.23 10.49
C ARG A 19 3.57 -19.01 9.61
N TYR A 20 3.76 -17.81 10.15
CA TYR A 20 3.57 -16.57 9.40
C TYR A 20 4.75 -16.29 8.49
N GLN A 21 5.97 -16.60 8.91
CA GLN A 21 7.15 -16.50 8.05
C GLN A 21 7.00 -17.35 6.80
N THR A 22 6.54 -18.60 6.96
CA THR A 22 6.33 -19.51 5.85
C THR A 22 5.31 -18.95 4.86
N LEU A 23 4.18 -18.40 5.36
CA LEU A 23 3.17 -17.78 4.49
C LEU A 23 3.71 -16.55 3.76
N ALA A 24 4.54 -15.75 4.41
CA ALA A 24 5.17 -14.59 3.81
C ALA A 24 6.14 -14.98 2.69
N GLU A 25 6.98 -15.99 2.94
CA GLU A 25 7.92 -16.51 1.95
C GLU A 25 7.20 -17.08 0.73
N GLN A 26 6.03 -17.70 0.93
CA GLN A 26 5.21 -18.24 -0.14
C GLN A 26 4.36 -17.18 -0.85
N LYS A 27 4.50 -15.90 -0.50
CA LYS A 27 3.70 -14.79 -1.04
C LYS A 27 2.19 -14.94 -0.79
N LYS A 28 1.81 -15.67 0.26
CA LYS A 28 0.41 -15.88 0.67
C LYS A 28 -0.05 -14.91 1.75
N LEU A 29 0.86 -14.08 2.24
CA LEU A 29 0.57 -13.08 3.27
C LEU A 29 0.94 -11.69 2.74
N LEU A 30 -0.01 -10.77 2.83
CA LEU A 30 0.18 -9.38 2.43
C LEU A 30 0.17 -8.50 3.67
N PHE A 31 0.95 -7.41 3.62
CA PHE A 31 0.98 -6.41 4.69
C PHE A 31 0.33 -5.12 4.18
N GLY A 32 -0.79 -4.71 4.77
CA GLY A 32 -1.52 -3.52 4.35
C GLY A 32 -1.31 -2.32 5.26
N VAL A 33 -1.09 -1.15 4.69
CA VAL A 33 -1.07 0.13 5.40
C VAL A 33 -2.25 0.96 4.93
N ASN A 34 -3.15 1.30 5.85
CA ASN A 34 -4.33 2.08 5.58
C ASN A 34 -4.10 3.55 5.89
N THR A 35 -4.29 4.42 4.90
CA THR A 35 -4.18 5.87 5.09
C THR A 35 -5.42 6.50 5.69
N ARG A 36 -6.55 5.77 5.70
CA ARG A 36 -7.81 6.26 6.23
C ARG A 36 -7.96 5.90 7.70
N ASN A 37 -8.20 6.91 8.53
CA ASN A 37 -8.58 6.70 9.92
C ASN A 37 -10.01 6.15 9.95
N LEU A 38 -10.20 4.93 10.42
CA LEU A 38 -11.52 4.27 10.44
C LEU A 38 -12.50 4.90 11.42
N LYS A 39 -12.03 5.68 12.39
CA LYS A 39 -12.89 6.40 13.34
C LYS A 39 -13.38 7.74 12.78
N THR A 40 -12.49 8.52 12.17
CA THR A 40 -12.79 9.85 11.64
C THR A 40 -13.08 9.86 10.15
N LEU A 41 -12.72 8.81 9.44
CA LEU A 41 -12.78 8.65 7.98
C LEU A 41 -11.85 9.62 7.22
N GLU A 42 -11.00 10.36 7.91
CA GLU A 42 -10.00 11.22 7.29
C GLU A 42 -8.89 10.39 6.66
N VAL A 43 -8.39 10.88 5.52
CA VAL A 43 -7.31 10.25 4.76
C VAL A 43 -6.04 11.09 4.87
N ASP A 44 -4.92 10.45 5.20
CA ASP A 44 -3.61 11.09 5.26
C ASP A 44 -2.58 10.27 4.47
N VAL A 45 -2.32 10.67 3.24
CA VAL A 45 -1.37 9.98 2.33
C VAL A 45 0.07 10.03 2.85
N ASN A 46 0.42 11.03 3.66
CA ASN A 46 1.74 11.11 4.30
C ASN A 46 2.03 9.90 5.18
N ARG A 47 1.00 9.21 5.63
CA ARG A 47 1.14 7.99 6.42
C ARG A 47 1.90 6.90 5.65
N LEU A 48 1.73 6.82 4.33
CA LEU A 48 2.49 5.90 3.49
C LEU A 48 3.99 6.15 3.58
N LYS A 49 4.38 7.42 3.60
CA LYS A 49 5.79 7.81 3.71
C LYS A 49 6.35 7.49 5.09
N VAL A 50 5.62 7.85 6.14
CA VAL A 50 6.05 7.65 7.53
C VAL A 50 6.18 6.16 7.84
N LEU A 51 5.15 5.38 7.52
CA LEU A 51 5.15 3.93 7.81
C LEU A 51 5.94 3.12 6.79
N GLY A 52 6.24 3.68 5.61
CA GLY A 52 7.07 3.03 4.60
C GLY A 52 8.45 2.65 5.12
N LYS A 53 8.99 3.41 6.06
CA LYS A 53 10.29 3.15 6.68
C LYS A 53 10.26 1.97 7.64
N GLU A 54 9.09 1.58 8.10
CA GLU A 54 8.88 0.50 9.09
C GLU A 54 8.33 -0.78 8.45
N LEU A 55 8.20 -0.83 7.10
CA LEU A 55 7.63 -1.99 6.42
C LEU A 55 8.45 -3.25 6.66
N PRO A 56 7.79 -4.41 6.86
CA PRO A 56 8.50 -5.67 7.01
C PRO A 56 9.30 -6.04 5.77
N TYR A 57 10.53 -6.44 5.96
CA TYR A 57 11.38 -6.88 4.87
C TYR A 57 10.88 -8.20 4.27
N GLY A 58 10.89 -8.29 2.95
CA GLY A 58 10.53 -9.52 2.24
C GLY A 58 9.03 -9.79 2.12
N LEU A 59 8.19 -8.90 2.64
CA LEU A 59 6.73 -9.04 2.57
C LEU A 59 6.16 -8.10 1.52
N ILE A 60 5.15 -8.55 0.78
CA ILE A 60 4.44 -7.70 -0.17
C ILE A 60 3.58 -6.70 0.61
N SER A 61 3.87 -5.41 0.43
CA SER A 61 3.15 -4.33 1.12
C SER A 61 2.14 -3.66 0.21
N VAL A 62 0.95 -3.43 0.74
CA VAL A 62 -0.20 -2.85 0.03
C VAL A 62 -0.53 -1.49 0.61
N ALA A 63 -0.54 -0.46 -0.24
CA ALA A 63 -1.04 0.86 0.15
C ALA A 63 -2.57 0.86 -0.02
N GLU A 64 -3.30 1.18 1.05
CA GLU A 64 -4.76 1.14 1.08
C GLU A 64 -5.34 2.52 1.33
N SER A 65 -6.40 2.85 0.60
CA SER A 65 -7.15 4.11 0.68
C SER A 65 -6.34 5.35 0.26
N GLY A 66 -7.04 6.42 -0.09
CA GLY A 66 -6.44 7.72 -0.35
C GLY A 66 -5.62 7.83 -1.63
N LEU A 67 -5.67 6.85 -2.51
CA LEU A 67 -4.90 6.84 -3.75
C LEU A 67 -5.84 7.23 -4.89
N TYR A 68 -5.76 8.48 -5.32
CA TYR A 68 -6.71 9.05 -6.29
C TYR A 68 -6.11 9.38 -7.65
N ASN A 69 -4.78 9.54 -7.73
CA ASN A 69 -4.11 9.96 -8.94
C ASN A 69 -2.74 9.28 -9.10
N ILE A 70 -2.09 9.59 -10.22
CA ILE A 70 -0.77 9.03 -10.55
C ILE A 70 0.28 9.39 -9.50
N GLU A 71 0.26 10.62 -8.98
CA GLU A 71 1.22 11.07 -7.97
C GLU A 71 1.11 10.25 -6.69
N ASP A 72 -0.10 9.94 -6.26
CA ASP A 72 -0.32 9.10 -5.07
C ASP A 72 0.25 7.69 -5.28
N ILE A 73 0.06 7.11 -6.47
CA ILE A 73 0.61 5.79 -6.81
C ILE A 73 2.13 5.81 -6.81
N LEU A 74 2.74 6.84 -7.38
CA LEU A 74 4.18 6.99 -7.39
C LEU A 74 4.74 7.21 -5.98
N THR A 75 4.03 7.95 -5.15
CA THR A 75 4.38 8.12 -3.73
C THR A 75 4.41 6.77 -3.02
N ALA A 76 3.40 5.94 -3.21
CA ALA A 76 3.37 4.61 -2.63
C ALA A 76 4.54 3.76 -3.12
N LYS A 77 4.77 3.73 -4.42
CA LYS A 77 5.87 2.97 -5.01
C LYS A 77 7.23 3.40 -4.48
N ASN A 78 7.46 4.71 -4.42
CA ASN A 78 8.73 5.27 -3.94
C ASN A 78 8.98 5.03 -2.45
N ASN A 79 7.93 4.70 -1.69
CA ASN A 79 8.04 4.41 -0.26
C ASN A 79 7.98 2.90 0.07
N GLY A 80 8.16 2.04 -0.94
CA GLY A 80 8.35 0.60 -0.73
C GLY A 80 7.10 -0.26 -0.88
N TYR A 81 5.98 0.31 -1.27
CA TYR A 81 4.75 -0.45 -1.49
C TYR A 81 4.75 -1.09 -2.88
N SER A 82 4.40 -2.37 -2.94
CA SER A 82 4.38 -3.13 -4.19
C SER A 82 2.99 -3.20 -4.83
N MET A 83 1.94 -2.97 -4.03
CA MET A 83 0.56 -3.04 -4.47
C MET A 83 -0.21 -1.82 -3.96
N ALA A 84 -1.29 -1.49 -4.65
CA ALA A 84 -2.18 -0.40 -4.26
C ALA A 84 -3.64 -0.85 -4.36
N LEU A 85 -4.44 -0.51 -3.37
CA LEU A 85 -5.87 -0.76 -3.38
C LEU A 85 -6.57 0.53 -3.79
N ILE A 86 -7.17 0.55 -4.98
CA ILE A 86 -7.78 1.73 -5.58
C ILE A 86 -9.26 1.45 -5.87
N GLY A 87 -10.13 2.04 -5.07
CA GLY A 87 -11.58 1.88 -5.28
C GLY A 87 -12.26 3.18 -5.62
N THR A 88 -12.17 4.17 -4.74
CA THR A 88 -12.89 5.44 -4.86
C THR A 88 -12.55 6.19 -6.14
N ALA A 89 -11.27 6.25 -6.53
CA ALA A 89 -10.84 6.92 -7.74
C ALA A 89 -11.47 6.28 -8.99
N LEU A 90 -11.52 4.94 -9.03
CA LEU A 90 -12.13 4.21 -10.14
C LEU A 90 -13.65 4.42 -10.18
N MET A 91 -14.30 4.41 -9.01
CA MET A 91 -15.75 4.60 -8.91
C MET A 91 -16.19 6.03 -9.31
N ARG A 92 -15.33 7.00 -9.06
CA ARG A 92 -15.58 8.41 -9.44
C ARG A 92 -15.19 8.73 -10.87
N SER A 93 -14.39 7.89 -11.50
CA SER A 93 -13.92 8.13 -12.87
C SER A 93 -15.04 7.89 -13.88
N LYS A 94 -15.11 8.75 -14.90
CA LYS A 94 -16.02 8.55 -16.03
C LYS A 94 -15.53 7.43 -16.94
N ARG A 95 -14.22 7.15 -16.92
CA ARG A 95 -13.57 6.11 -17.73
C ARG A 95 -12.59 5.32 -16.87
N PRO A 96 -13.08 4.40 -16.01
CA PRO A 96 -12.22 3.66 -15.10
C PRO A 96 -11.17 2.81 -15.81
N GLU A 97 -11.47 2.22 -16.96
CA GLU A 97 -10.51 1.44 -17.72
C GLU A 97 -9.35 2.29 -18.25
N LYS A 98 -9.62 3.54 -18.64
CA LYS A 98 -8.59 4.47 -19.06
C LYS A 98 -7.70 4.88 -17.89
N LEU A 99 -8.30 5.14 -16.74
CA LEU A 99 -7.57 5.50 -15.52
C LEU A 99 -6.63 4.36 -15.10
N ILE A 100 -7.09 3.12 -15.09
CA ILE A 100 -6.27 1.95 -14.79
C ILE A 100 -5.07 1.88 -15.73
N ARG A 101 -5.31 2.07 -17.03
CA ARG A 101 -4.26 2.01 -18.05
C ARG A 101 -3.20 3.08 -17.83
N GLU A 102 -3.61 4.31 -17.56
CA GLU A 102 -2.71 5.43 -17.28
C GLU A 102 -1.87 5.20 -16.02
N LEU A 103 -2.49 4.69 -14.95
CA LEU A 103 -1.80 4.38 -13.70
C LEU A 103 -0.74 3.30 -13.90
N LEU A 104 -1.08 2.23 -14.63
CA LEU A 104 -0.14 1.14 -14.91
C LEU A 104 1.03 1.60 -15.78
N GLN A 105 0.77 2.42 -16.80
CA GLN A 105 1.82 2.96 -17.68
C GLN A 105 2.77 3.85 -16.90
N SER A 106 2.26 4.72 -16.02
CA SER A 106 3.06 5.62 -15.21
C SER A 106 3.93 4.86 -14.22
N ALA A 107 3.39 3.83 -13.59
CA ALA A 107 4.14 2.98 -12.67
C ALA A 107 5.26 2.23 -13.38
N ARG A 108 5.01 1.72 -14.59
CA ARG A 108 6.00 1.00 -15.40
C ARG A 108 7.13 1.93 -15.88
N LYS A 109 6.80 3.13 -16.35
CA LYS A 109 7.82 4.10 -16.78
C LYS A 109 8.80 4.41 -15.67
N LYS A 110 8.32 4.50 -14.43
CA LYS A 110 9.17 4.76 -13.27
C LYS A 110 10.14 3.62 -12.98
N GLU A 111 9.78 2.39 -13.33
CA GLU A 111 10.65 1.22 -13.13
C GLU A 111 11.89 1.24 -14.04
N PHE A 112 11.78 1.83 -15.22
CA PHE A 112 12.84 1.84 -16.23
C PHE A 112 13.62 3.15 -16.30
N SER A 113 13.29 4.11 -15.45
CA SER A 113 13.96 5.42 -15.45
C SER A 113 15.00 5.55 -14.36
#